data_d612d3afc4e0d19779434c1e9257e6ff
#
_entry.id   d612d3afc4e0d19779434c1e9257e6ff
#
_cell.length_a   1.000
_cell.length_b   1.000
_cell.length_c   1.000
_cell.angle_alpha   90.00
_cell.angle_beta   90.00
_cell.angle_gamma   90.00
#
_symmetry.space_group_name_H-M   'P 1'
#
loop_
_entity.id
_entity.type
_entity.pdbx_description
1 polymer ?
#
loop_
_entity_poly.entity_id
_entity_poly.type
_entity_poly.pdbx_seq_one_letter_code
_entity_poly.pdbx_strand_id
1 'polypeptide(L)'
;MGWALSPTLTTALPLAALHRALATRRPPRGLVHHSDRGSQYASAAYEGVLQQQGLTGRMSRAGDCWDNAVVESFFHTLKVERVHERRYHTWEEAHADVADYIERFYNRQRRHSTLGYLSPAMFELHAAA
;
A
#
# COMPACT_ATOMS: atom_id res chain seq x y z
N MET A 1 -4.85 -4.72 2.56
CA MET A 1 -3.98 -3.71 1.90
C MET A 1 -4.73 -3.10 0.73
N GLY A 2 -4.63 -1.79 0.50
CA GLY A 2 -5.12 -1.14 -0.73
C GLY A 2 -3.95 -0.91 -1.68
N TRP A 3 -4.09 -1.31 -2.92
CA TRP A 3 -3.06 -1.14 -3.94
C TRP A 3 -3.68 -0.88 -5.31
N ALA A 4 -2.93 -0.26 -6.19
CA ALA A 4 -3.29 -0.05 -7.58
C ALA A 4 -2.04 -0.13 -8.45
N LEU A 5 -2.21 -0.54 -9.68
CA LEU A 5 -1.18 -0.60 -10.71
C LEU A 5 -1.66 0.17 -11.94
N SER A 6 -0.79 0.96 -12.55
CA SER A 6 -1.12 1.75 -13.75
C SER A 6 0.13 1.87 -14.63
N PRO A 7 -0.03 1.89 -15.96
CA PRO A 7 1.07 2.16 -16.88
C PRO A 7 1.52 3.62 -16.83
N THR A 8 0.72 4.50 -16.22
CA THR A 8 1.00 5.95 -16.13
C THR A 8 1.00 6.40 -14.67
N LEU A 9 1.94 7.30 -14.35
CA LEU A 9 2.06 7.89 -13.02
C LEU A 9 1.23 9.18 -12.94
N THR A 10 -0.03 9.03 -12.55
CA THR A 10 -0.97 10.15 -12.38
C THR A 10 -1.55 10.17 -10.96
N THR A 11 -2.19 11.27 -10.57
CA THR A 11 -2.89 11.38 -9.28
C THR A 11 -3.99 10.35 -9.10
N ALA A 12 -4.56 9.84 -10.19
CA ALA A 12 -5.57 8.78 -10.15
C ALA A 12 -5.04 7.48 -9.56
N LEU A 13 -3.74 7.18 -9.72
CA LEU A 13 -3.14 5.95 -9.20
C LEU A 13 -3.16 5.86 -7.67
N PRO A 14 -2.59 6.80 -6.91
CA PRO A 14 -2.67 6.74 -5.45
C PRO A 14 -4.11 6.89 -4.92
N LEU A 15 -4.99 7.64 -5.61
CA LEU A 15 -6.40 7.70 -5.26
C LEU A 15 -7.10 6.33 -5.39
N ALA A 16 -6.84 5.58 -6.45
CA ALA A 16 -7.39 4.24 -6.62
C ALA A 16 -6.93 3.28 -5.50
N ALA A 17 -5.66 3.35 -5.11
CA ALA A 17 -5.12 2.57 -4.00
C ALA A 17 -5.76 2.98 -2.66
N LEU A 18 -5.93 4.29 -2.41
CA LEU A 18 -6.59 4.81 -1.21
C LEU A 18 -8.05 4.35 -1.13
N HIS A 19 -8.83 4.48 -2.20
CA HIS A 19 -10.22 4.04 -2.22
C HIS A 19 -10.36 2.53 -1.94
N ARG A 20 -9.49 1.70 -2.50
CA ARG A 20 -9.45 0.26 -2.18
C ARG A 20 -9.12 0.00 -0.72
N ALA A 21 -8.14 0.73 -0.15
CA ALA A 21 -7.79 0.62 1.25
C ALA A 21 -8.98 0.97 2.16
N LEU A 22 -9.65 2.08 1.89
CA LEU A 22 -10.82 2.54 2.64
C LEU A 22 -11.99 1.55 2.58
N ALA A 23 -12.29 1.03 1.40
CA ALA A 23 -13.36 0.05 1.20
C ALA A 23 -13.09 -1.26 1.97
N THR A 24 -11.83 -1.70 2.00
CA THR A 24 -11.44 -2.97 2.63
C THR A 24 -11.30 -2.84 4.15
N ARG A 25 -10.73 -1.72 4.62
CA ARG A 25 -10.31 -1.57 6.02
C ARG A 25 -11.30 -0.82 6.88
N ARG A 26 -12.10 0.08 6.29
CA ARG A 26 -13.05 0.95 7.01
C ARG A 26 -12.42 1.58 8.25
N PRO A 27 -11.32 2.33 8.11
CA PRO A 27 -10.57 2.84 9.25
C PRO A 27 -11.43 3.76 10.12
N PRO A 28 -11.18 3.80 11.44
CA PRO A 28 -11.87 4.74 12.32
C PRO A 28 -11.49 6.18 11.98
N ARG A 29 -12.38 7.11 12.29
CA ARG A 29 -12.08 8.55 12.18
C ARG A 29 -10.90 8.91 13.07
N GLY A 30 -10.06 9.83 12.60
CA GLY A 30 -8.86 10.26 13.31
C GLY A 30 -7.63 9.39 13.06
N LEU A 31 -7.74 8.29 12.28
CA LEU A 31 -6.56 7.55 11.86
C LEU A 31 -5.59 8.45 11.12
N VAL A 32 -4.31 8.38 11.48
CA VAL A 32 -3.25 9.14 10.82
C VAL A 32 -2.78 8.40 9.57
N HIS A 33 -2.85 9.08 8.43
CA HIS A 33 -2.34 8.62 7.16
C HIS A 33 -1.00 9.31 6.86
N HIS A 34 0.06 8.53 6.73
CA HIS A 34 1.39 9.02 6.37
C HIS A 34 1.62 8.90 4.86
N SER A 35 2.14 9.95 4.24
CA SER A 35 2.61 9.94 2.86
C SER A 35 3.92 10.70 2.74
N ASP A 36 4.65 10.48 1.65
CA ASP A 36 5.75 11.35 1.27
C ASP A 36 5.21 12.69 0.70
N ARG A 37 6.12 13.59 0.34
CA ARG A 37 5.77 14.89 -0.27
C ARG A 37 5.58 14.82 -1.78
N GLY A 38 5.35 13.64 -2.34
CA GLY A 38 5.05 13.49 -3.76
C GLY A 38 3.84 14.34 -4.17
N SER A 39 3.92 15.00 -5.33
CA SER A 39 2.87 15.90 -5.82
C SER A 39 1.49 15.25 -5.92
N GLN A 40 1.44 13.94 -6.11
CA GLN A 40 0.21 13.17 -6.21
C GLN A 40 -0.54 13.09 -4.87
N TYR A 41 0.18 13.00 -3.74
CA TYR A 41 -0.38 12.96 -2.39
C TYR A 41 -0.72 14.34 -1.86
N ALA A 42 -0.08 15.39 -2.39
CA ALA A 42 -0.39 16.79 -2.07
C ALA A 42 -1.52 17.36 -2.95
N SER A 43 -2.17 16.55 -3.78
CA SER A 43 -3.29 17.01 -4.60
C SER A 43 -4.54 17.28 -3.74
N ALA A 44 -5.28 18.33 -4.09
CA ALA A 44 -6.55 18.67 -3.43
C ALA A 44 -7.56 17.50 -3.46
N ALA A 45 -7.54 16.69 -4.54
CA ALA A 45 -8.38 15.51 -4.66
C ALA A 45 -8.03 14.44 -3.61
N TYR A 46 -6.74 14.20 -3.38
CA TYR A 46 -6.28 13.23 -2.39
C TYR A 46 -6.60 13.68 -0.97
N GLU A 47 -6.29 14.93 -0.64
CA GLU A 47 -6.59 15.53 0.66
C GLU A 47 -8.09 15.56 0.92
N GLY A 48 -8.92 15.88 -0.09
CA GLY A 48 -10.37 15.87 0.00
C GLY A 48 -10.92 14.50 0.42
N VAL A 49 -10.40 13.41 -0.14
CA VAL A 49 -10.81 12.05 0.25
C VAL A 49 -10.43 11.75 1.71
N LEU A 50 -9.23 12.12 2.15
CA LEU A 50 -8.83 11.94 3.55
C LEU A 50 -9.75 12.69 4.51
N GLN A 51 -10.06 13.96 4.21
CA GLN A 51 -10.96 14.78 5.02
C GLN A 51 -12.38 14.22 5.10
N GLN A 52 -12.95 13.80 3.96
CA GLN A 52 -14.30 13.19 3.90
C GLN A 52 -14.40 11.94 4.77
N GLN A 53 -13.34 11.16 4.81
CA GLN A 53 -13.25 9.96 5.65
C GLN A 53 -12.87 10.24 7.10
N GLY A 54 -12.59 11.50 7.44
CA GLY A 54 -12.16 11.90 8.77
C GLY A 54 -10.77 11.41 9.14
N LEU A 55 -9.90 11.22 8.15
CA LEU A 55 -8.51 10.82 8.33
C LEU A 55 -7.62 12.07 8.46
N THR A 56 -6.56 11.96 9.23
CA THR A 56 -5.56 13.02 9.37
C THR A 56 -4.37 12.73 8.47
N GLY A 57 -4.21 13.51 7.41
CA GLY A 57 -3.02 13.44 6.56
C GLY A 57 -1.79 14.01 7.27
N ARG A 58 -0.70 13.26 7.30
CA ARG A 58 0.63 13.75 7.70
C ARG A 58 1.61 13.48 6.59
N MET A 59 2.26 14.52 6.10
CA MET A 59 3.37 14.39 5.16
C MET A 59 4.67 14.29 5.92
N SER A 60 5.50 13.31 5.55
CA SER A 60 6.85 13.17 6.10
C SER A 60 7.66 14.46 5.90
N ARG A 61 8.48 14.83 6.89
CA ARG A 61 9.43 15.94 6.70
C ARG A 61 10.50 15.52 5.70
N ALA A 62 11.05 16.48 4.98
CA ALA A 62 12.20 16.22 4.11
C ALA A 62 13.35 15.63 4.95
N GLY A 63 13.78 14.40 4.62
CA GLY A 63 14.86 13.70 5.35
C GLY A 63 14.38 12.75 6.47
N ASP A 64 13.08 12.64 6.74
CA ASP A 64 12.55 11.70 7.73
C ASP A 64 12.21 10.36 7.03
N CYS A 65 13.25 9.51 6.88
CA CYS A 65 13.16 8.24 6.17
C CYS A 65 12.39 7.15 6.94
N TRP A 66 12.11 7.32 8.22
CA TRP A 66 11.44 6.31 9.04
C TRP A 66 9.94 6.18 8.73
N ASP A 67 9.28 7.27 8.37
CA ASP A 67 7.83 7.29 8.12
C ASP A 67 7.42 6.47 6.89
N ASN A 68 8.33 6.30 5.91
CA ASN A 68 8.09 5.56 4.67
C ASN A 68 8.81 4.20 4.60
N ALA A 69 9.63 3.85 5.61
CA ALA A 69 10.45 2.64 5.60
C ALA A 69 9.63 1.36 5.40
N VAL A 70 8.40 1.31 5.92
CA VAL A 70 7.51 0.14 5.77
C VAL A 70 7.07 -0.03 4.31
N VAL A 71 6.70 1.07 3.65
CA VAL A 71 6.28 1.06 2.23
C VAL A 71 7.45 0.76 1.33
N GLU A 72 8.61 1.36 1.59
CA GLU A 72 9.86 1.10 0.85
C GLU A 72 10.28 -0.37 0.98
N SER A 73 10.20 -0.94 2.18
CA SER A 73 10.45 -2.36 2.44
C SER A 73 9.49 -3.25 1.65
N PHE A 74 8.20 -2.90 1.58
CA PHE A 74 7.24 -3.63 0.76
C PHE A 74 7.62 -3.62 -0.72
N PHE A 75 7.91 -2.46 -1.30
CA PHE A 75 8.29 -2.36 -2.71
C PHE A 75 9.61 -3.06 -3.02
N HIS A 76 10.59 -2.97 -2.13
CA HIS A 76 11.82 -3.73 -2.26
C HIS A 76 11.54 -5.24 -2.32
N THR A 77 10.75 -5.74 -1.39
CA THR A 77 10.37 -7.15 -1.29
C THR A 77 9.62 -7.62 -2.55
N LEU A 78 8.61 -6.87 -3.00
CA LEU A 78 7.88 -7.15 -4.23
C LEU A 78 8.81 -7.24 -5.44
N LYS A 79 9.72 -6.28 -5.59
CA LYS A 79 10.67 -6.24 -6.70
C LYS A 79 11.61 -7.44 -6.67
N VAL A 80 12.22 -7.73 -5.54
CA VAL A 80 13.23 -8.78 -5.39
C VAL A 80 12.58 -10.17 -5.47
N GLU A 81 11.47 -10.39 -4.80
CA GLU A 81 10.86 -11.72 -4.70
C GLU A 81 10.00 -12.08 -5.93
N ARG A 82 9.56 -11.09 -6.73
CA ARG A 82 8.62 -11.38 -7.82
C ARG A 82 8.98 -10.72 -9.16
N VAL A 83 9.22 -9.42 -9.18
CA VAL A 83 9.26 -8.65 -10.44
C VAL A 83 10.59 -8.79 -11.17
N HIS A 84 11.74 -8.76 -10.46
CA HIS A 84 13.07 -8.70 -11.08
C HIS A 84 13.41 -9.96 -11.92
N GLU A 85 12.87 -11.11 -11.56
CA GLU A 85 13.12 -12.37 -12.27
C GLU A 85 12.11 -12.66 -13.39
N ARG A 86 11.17 -11.75 -13.62
CA ARG A 86 10.08 -11.94 -14.58
C ARG A 86 10.12 -10.95 -15.71
N ARG A 87 9.74 -11.42 -16.90
CA ARG A 87 9.48 -10.57 -18.06
C ARG A 87 8.00 -10.71 -18.40
N TYR A 88 7.31 -9.59 -18.40
CA TYR A 88 5.90 -9.53 -18.75
C TYR A 88 5.76 -9.09 -20.22
N HIS A 89 4.93 -9.79 -20.98
CA HIS A 89 4.67 -9.46 -22.37
C HIS A 89 3.49 -8.52 -22.53
N THR A 90 2.58 -8.52 -21.56
CA THR A 90 1.39 -7.66 -21.54
C THR A 90 1.20 -7.00 -20.18
N TRP A 91 0.44 -5.92 -20.17
CA TRP A 91 0.01 -5.25 -18.94
C TRP A 91 -0.85 -6.16 -18.05
N GLU A 92 -1.77 -6.90 -18.69
CA GLU A 92 -2.67 -7.84 -18.01
C GLU A 92 -1.91 -8.95 -17.29
N GLU A 93 -0.85 -9.46 -17.91
CA GLU A 93 0.03 -10.45 -17.29
C GLU A 93 0.72 -9.88 -16.07
N ALA A 94 1.30 -8.69 -16.17
CA ALA A 94 1.96 -8.00 -15.05
C ALA A 94 0.97 -7.72 -13.91
N HIS A 95 -0.22 -7.22 -14.24
CA HIS A 95 -1.27 -6.94 -13.26
C HIS A 95 -1.72 -8.21 -12.52
N ALA A 96 -1.98 -9.28 -13.23
CA ALA A 96 -2.40 -10.56 -12.64
C ALA A 96 -1.34 -11.14 -11.71
N ASP A 97 -0.06 -11.07 -12.11
CA ASP A 97 1.04 -11.58 -11.32
C ASP A 97 1.29 -10.79 -10.04
N VAL A 98 1.24 -9.46 -10.12
CA VAL A 98 1.35 -8.58 -8.94
C VAL A 98 0.14 -8.76 -8.01
N ALA A 99 -1.07 -8.92 -8.56
CA ALA A 99 -2.27 -9.19 -7.79
C ALA A 99 -2.14 -10.51 -7.01
N ASP A 100 -1.71 -11.59 -7.67
CA ASP A 100 -1.47 -12.89 -7.02
C ASP A 100 -0.42 -12.77 -5.91
N TYR A 101 0.68 -12.07 -6.19
CA TYR A 101 1.71 -11.86 -5.18
C TYR A 101 1.17 -11.13 -3.94
N ILE A 102 0.46 -10.02 -4.11
CA ILE A 102 -0.03 -9.21 -2.98
C ILE A 102 -1.14 -9.93 -2.22
N GLU A 103 -2.17 -10.39 -2.93
CA GLU A 103 -3.39 -10.87 -2.28
C GLU A 103 -3.25 -12.29 -1.73
N ARG A 104 -2.54 -13.15 -2.42
CA ARG A 104 -2.43 -14.55 -2.04
C ARG A 104 -1.15 -14.85 -1.28
N PHE A 105 0.01 -14.46 -1.81
CA PHE A 105 1.28 -14.79 -1.18
C PHE A 105 1.62 -13.83 -0.04
N TYR A 106 1.78 -12.53 -0.31
CA TYR A 106 2.25 -11.55 0.67
C TYR A 106 1.32 -11.44 1.88
N ASN A 107 0.04 -11.25 1.64
CA ASN A 107 -0.93 -11.04 2.72
C ASN A 107 -1.27 -12.33 3.50
N ARG A 108 -1.26 -13.50 2.86
CA ARG A 108 -1.77 -14.73 3.49
C ARG A 108 -0.71 -15.78 3.83
N GLN A 109 0.42 -15.78 3.13
CA GLN A 109 1.43 -16.84 3.27
C GLN A 109 2.78 -16.32 3.73
N ARG A 110 3.22 -15.16 3.22
CA ARG A 110 4.54 -14.62 3.52
C ARG A 110 4.66 -14.28 5.00
N ARG A 111 5.66 -14.87 5.64
CA ARG A 111 5.95 -14.64 7.06
C ARG A 111 6.79 -13.37 7.23
N HIS A 112 6.49 -12.60 8.28
CA HIS A 112 7.19 -11.37 8.60
C HIS A 112 7.79 -11.45 10.01
N SER A 113 9.10 -11.27 10.13
CA SER A 113 9.78 -11.32 11.43
C SER A 113 9.24 -10.27 12.40
N THR A 114 8.91 -9.07 11.91
CA THR A 114 8.32 -7.98 12.70
C THR A 114 6.90 -8.28 13.21
N LEU A 115 6.23 -9.28 12.63
CA LEU A 115 4.89 -9.73 13.02
C LEU A 115 4.94 -11.09 13.77
N GLY A 116 6.07 -11.43 14.37
CA GLY A 116 6.24 -12.71 15.04
C GLY A 116 6.16 -13.90 14.08
N TYR A 117 6.67 -13.75 12.86
CA TYR A 117 6.62 -14.74 11.79
C TYR A 117 5.20 -15.13 11.33
N LEU A 118 4.22 -14.31 11.62
CA LEU A 118 2.88 -14.42 11.06
C LEU A 118 2.80 -13.74 9.70
N SER A 119 1.84 -14.16 8.88
CA SER A 119 1.45 -13.38 7.71
C SER A 119 0.60 -12.17 8.14
N PRO A 120 0.52 -11.09 7.33
CA PRO A 120 -0.32 -9.95 7.67
C PRO A 120 -1.75 -10.30 8.01
N ALA A 121 -2.38 -11.21 7.26
CA ALA A 121 -3.76 -11.65 7.52
C ALA A 121 -3.89 -12.39 8.85
N MET A 122 -2.94 -13.28 9.18
CA MET A 122 -2.94 -13.99 10.46
C MET A 122 -2.70 -13.04 11.62
N PHE A 123 -1.79 -12.09 11.48
CA PHE A 123 -1.54 -11.08 12.52
C PHE A 123 -2.80 -10.27 12.84
N GLU A 124 -3.55 -9.86 11.82
CA GLU A 124 -4.81 -9.14 12.01
C GLU A 124 -5.89 -9.97 12.68
N LEU A 125 -6.01 -11.24 12.32
CA LEU A 125 -6.96 -12.16 13.00
C LEU A 125 -6.62 -12.29 14.47
N HIS A 126 -5.35 -12.40 14.85
CA HIS A 126 -4.93 -12.48 16.24
C HIS A 126 -5.14 -11.16 16.99
N ALA A 127 -4.95 -10.02 16.33
CA ALA A 127 -5.16 -8.71 16.96
C ALA A 127 -6.64 -8.35 17.15
N ALA A 128 -7.54 -8.97 16.40
CA ALA A 128 -8.98 -8.77 16.47
C ALA A 128 -9.68 -9.74 17.46
N ALA A 129 -8.97 -10.77 17.89
CA ALA A 129 -9.46 -11.75 18.86
C ALA A 129 -9.22 -11.29 20.30
#